data_3693542866dbe1c3006dba6b164494c2
#
_entry.id   3693542866dbe1c3006dba6b164494c2
#
_cell.length_a   1.000
_cell.length_b   1.000
_cell.length_c   1.000
_cell.angle_alpha   90.00
_cell.angle_beta   90.00
_cell.angle_gamma   90.00
#
_symmetry.space_group_name_H-M   'P 1'
#
loop_
_entity.id
_entity.type
_entity.pdbx_description
1 polymer ?
#
loop_
_entity_poly.entity_id
_entity_poly.type
_entity_poly.pdbx_seq_one_letter_code
_entity_poly.pdbx_strand_id
1 'polypeptide(L)'
;MTDWTRLAAYVLDKGATLVPDKFPPPSPQAAQAWGEALSHVPVPVEVWPEAVTWWALNRSKWGKVTPQDMKEAALAVLSKWEQDPRKRAELERRRELARDERDRRIGLIANGERRALE
;
A
#
# COMPACT_ATOMS: atom_id res chain seq x y z
N MET A 1 -11.86 2.20 -5.79
CA MET A 1 -11.39 2.73 -4.50
C MET A 1 -10.91 1.59 -3.60
N THR A 2 -9.78 1.80 -2.94
CA THR A 2 -9.26 0.82 -1.99
C THR A 2 -9.92 0.98 -0.64
N ASP A 3 -10.45 -0.11 -0.10
CA ASP A 3 -10.97 -0.13 1.26
C ASP A 3 -9.79 -0.37 2.22
N TRP A 4 -9.20 0.69 2.72
CA TRP A 4 -8.01 0.63 3.56
C TRP A 4 -8.25 -0.04 4.90
N THR A 5 -9.44 0.11 5.47
CA THR A 5 -9.79 -0.57 6.72
C THR A 5 -9.82 -2.08 6.53
N ARG A 6 -10.39 -2.53 5.42
CA ARG A 6 -10.46 -3.95 5.08
C ARG A 6 -9.07 -4.52 4.79
N LEU A 7 -8.25 -3.77 4.07
CA LEU A 7 -6.87 -4.16 3.79
C LEU A 7 -6.06 -4.27 5.08
N ALA A 8 -6.20 -3.29 5.97
CA ALA A 8 -5.51 -3.30 7.26
C ALA A 8 -5.96 -4.47 8.13
N ALA A 9 -7.26 -4.79 8.13
CA ALA A 9 -7.77 -5.96 8.84
C ALA A 9 -7.10 -7.24 8.35
N TYR A 10 -6.92 -7.37 7.05
CA TYR A 10 -6.21 -8.50 6.45
C TYR A 10 -4.74 -8.54 6.87
N VAL A 11 -4.06 -7.40 6.82
CA VAL A 11 -2.64 -7.29 7.21
C VAL A 11 -2.45 -7.70 8.68
N LEU A 12 -3.30 -7.19 9.56
CA LEU A 12 -3.23 -7.49 10.99
C LEU A 12 -3.55 -8.95 11.27
N ASP A 13 -4.55 -9.50 10.61
CA ASP A 13 -4.95 -10.90 10.77
C ASP A 13 -3.83 -11.86 10.31
N LYS A 14 -3.26 -11.60 9.13
CA LYS A 14 -2.15 -12.41 8.61
C LYS A 14 -0.94 -12.30 9.53
N GLY A 15 -0.61 -11.08 9.97
CA GLY A 15 0.52 -10.84 10.87
C GLY A 15 0.34 -11.56 12.21
N ALA A 16 -0.85 -11.48 12.81
CA ALA A 16 -1.14 -12.15 14.05
C ALA A 16 -1.09 -13.68 13.92
N THR A 17 -1.39 -14.20 12.72
CA THR A 17 -1.29 -15.64 12.44
C THR A 17 0.18 -16.06 12.36
N LEU A 18 1.02 -15.25 11.70
CA LEU A 18 2.45 -15.55 11.52
C LEU A 18 3.27 -15.28 12.80
N VAL A 19 3.00 -14.18 13.48
CA VAL A 19 3.77 -13.71 14.63
C VAL A 19 2.81 -13.16 15.70
N PRO A 20 2.09 -14.04 16.43
CA PRO A 20 1.02 -13.61 17.36
C PRO A 20 1.45 -12.58 18.40
N ASP A 21 2.70 -12.68 18.88
CA ASP A 21 3.19 -11.82 19.97
C ASP A 21 3.59 -10.42 19.47
N LYS A 22 3.66 -10.21 18.17
CA LYS A 22 4.21 -8.98 17.57
C LYS A 22 3.16 -8.11 16.91
N PHE A 23 2.01 -8.66 16.56
CA PHE A 23 0.92 -7.90 15.93
C PHE A 23 -0.17 -7.64 16.97
N PRO A 24 -0.84 -6.46 16.89
CA PRO A 24 -1.95 -6.17 17.78
C PRO A 24 -3.12 -7.12 17.53
N PRO A 25 -3.93 -7.42 18.56
CA PRO A 25 -5.14 -8.21 18.32
C PRO A 25 -6.05 -7.53 17.31
N PRO A 26 -6.61 -8.28 16.33
CA PRO A 26 -7.50 -7.69 15.36
C PRO A 26 -8.72 -7.04 16.05
N SER A 27 -9.00 -5.80 15.68
CA SER A 27 -10.16 -5.05 16.19
C SER A 27 -10.59 -4.02 15.15
N PRO A 28 -11.85 -3.57 15.17
CA PRO A 28 -12.29 -2.52 14.23
C PRO A 28 -11.49 -1.23 14.37
N GLN A 29 -11.15 -0.84 15.61
CA GLN A 29 -10.36 0.36 15.86
C GLN A 29 -8.94 0.22 15.31
N ALA A 30 -8.28 -0.93 15.53
CA ALA A 30 -6.95 -1.18 14.99
C ALA A 30 -6.97 -1.18 13.47
N ALA A 31 -7.94 -1.83 12.85
CA ALA A 31 -8.07 -1.86 11.39
C ALA A 31 -8.25 -0.47 10.81
N GLN A 32 -9.06 0.37 11.44
CA GLN A 32 -9.31 1.72 10.99
C GLN A 32 -8.05 2.59 11.09
N ALA A 33 -7.39 2.57 12.23
CA ALA A 33 -6.17 3.36 12.46
C ALA A 33 -5.03 2.91 11.55
N TRP A 34 -4.81 1.61 11.43
CA TRP A 34 -3.78 1.07 10.54
C TRP A 34 -4.09 1.34 9.08
N GLY A 35 -5.36 1.23 8.68
CA GLY A 35 -5.80 1.53 7.33
C GLY A 35 -5.50 2.96 6.94
N GLU A 36 -5.77 3.91 7.81
CA GLU A 36 -5.42 5.30 7.60
C GLU A 36 -3.91 5.48 7.42
N ALA A 37 -3.10 4.89 8.30
CA ALA A 37 -1.64 4.98 8.21
C ALA A 37 -1.10 4.38 6.92
N LEU A 38 -1.57 3.18 6.55
CA LEU A 38 -1.12 2.50 5.34
C LEU A 38 -1.53 3.24 4.05
N SER A 39 -2.62 3.98 4.08
CA SER A 39 -3.08 4.75 2.92
C SER A 39 -2.09 5.84 2.48
N HIS A 40 -1.21 6.26 3.37
CA HIS A 40 -0.18 7.26 3.07
C HIS A 40 1.07 6.66 2.40
N VAL A 41 1.17 5.35 2.30
CA VAL A 41 2.35 4.68 1.72
C VAL A 41 2.09 4.46 0.21
N PRO A 42 2.91 5.04 -0.67
CA PRO A 42 2.68 4.99 -2.12
C PRO A 42 3.19 3.69 -2.75
N VAL A 43 2.53 2.58 -2.44
CA VAL A 43 2.85 1.26 -3.01
C VAL A 43 1.60 0.62 -3.58
N PRO A 44 1.72 -0.29 -4.58
CA PRO A 44 0.58 -1.08 -5.04
C PRO A 44 -0.02 -1.90 -3.90
N VAL A 45 -1.34 -2.04 -3.89
CA VAL A 45 -2.06 -2.76 -2.83
C VAL A 45 -1.57 -4.21 -2.70
N GLU A 46 -1.19 -4.82 -3.79
CA GLU A 46 -0.73 -6.20 -3.85
C GLU A 46 0.60 -6.43 -3.12
N VAL A 47 1.32 -5.38 -2.79
CA VAL A 47 2.58 -5.46 -2.04
C VAL A 47 2.33 -5.84 -0.57
N TRP A 48 1.19 -5.42 0.00
CA TRP A 48 0.94 -5.57 1.43
C TRP A 48 0.97 -7.02 1.94
N PRO A 49 0.36 -8.01 1.26
CA PRO A 49 0.48 -9.39 1.73
C PRO A 49 1.92 -9.90 1.81
N GLU A 50 2.74 -9.57 0.80
CA GLU A 50 4.15 -9.94 0.80
C GLU A 50 4.95 -9.16 1.84
N ALA A 51 4.57 -7.91 2.11
CA ALA A 51 5.23 -7.08 3.13
C ALA A 51 5.10 -7.72 4.52
N VAL A 52 3.91 -8.24 4.85
CA VAL A 52 3.69 -8.94 6.13
C VAL A 52 4.62 -10.14 6.25
N THR A 53 4.69 -10.96 5.20
CA THR A 53 5.57 -12.13 5.17
C THR A 53 7.03 -11.73 5.28
N TRP A 54 7.44 -10.71 4.54
CA TRP A 54 8.82 -10.21 4.58
C TRP A 54 9.21 -9.74 5.97
N TRP A 55 8.34 -8.96 6.64
CA TRP A 55 8.60 -8.48 7.98
C TRP A 55 8.70 -9.64 8.97
N ALA A 56 7.77 -10.60 8.88
CA ALA A 56 7.76 -11.77 9.77
C ALA A 56 9.06 -12.57 9.66
N LEU A 57 9.60 -12.70 8.45
CA LEU A 57 10.83 -13.46 8.20
C LEU A 57 12.11 -12.70 8.54
N ASN A 58 12.10 -11.38 8.41
CA ASN A 58 13.34 -10.60 8.47
C ASN A 58 13.45 -9.68 9.68
N ARG A 59 12.33 -9.26 10.30
CA ARG A 59 12.32 -8.22 11.31
C ARG A 59 11.58 -8.56 12.59
N SER A 60 10.90 -9.71 12.66
CA SER A 60 10.00 -10.01 13.79
C SER A 60 10.69 -10.09 15.13
N LYS A 61 12.00 -10.34 15.18
CA LYS A 61 12.75 -10.41 16.44
C LYS A 61 12.99 -9.05 17.09
N TRP A 62 12.78 -7.95 16.37
CA TRP A 62 13.13 -6.61 16.82
C TRP A 62 12.07 -5.92 17.68
N GLY A 63 10.95 -6.57 17.94
CA GLY A 63 9.89 -6.03 18.77
C GLY A 63 8.54 -6.06 18.08
N LYS A 64 7.56 -5.40 18.69
CA LYS A 64 6.21 -5.34 18.14
C LYS A 64 6.17 -4.49 16.87
N VAL A 65 5.35 -4.90 15.91
CA VAL A 65 5.21 -4.21 14.63
C VAL A 65 4.55 -2.84 14.81
N THR A 66 5.02 -1.88 14.01
CA THR A 66 4.42 -0.55 13.91
C THR A 66 4.05 -0.28 12.45
N PRO A 67 3.20 0.72 12.17
CA PRO A 67 2.93 1.12 10.79
C PRO A 67 4.19 1.50 10.02
N GLN A 68 5.19 2.09 10.69
CA GLN A 68 6.49 2.40 10.08
C GLN A 68 7.21 1.13 9.64
N ASP A 69 7.17 0.08 10.46
CA ASP A 69 7.75 -1.21 10.12
C ASP A 69 7.11 -1.80 8.86
N MET A 70 5.79 -1.69 8.75
CA MET A 70 5.07 -2.16 7.56
C MET A 70 5.41 -1.33 6.33
N LYS A 71 5.57 -0.02 6.50
CA LYS A 71 6.04 0.85 5.41
C LYS A 71 7.41 0.41 4.91
N GLU A 72 8.36 0.17 5.80
CA GLU A 72 9.69 -0.31 5.44
C GLU A 72 9.63 -1.66 4.73
N ALA A 73 8.80 -2.58 5.23
CA ALA A 73 8.61 -3.88 4.60
C ALA A 73 8.01 -3.74 3.20
N ALA A 74 7.01 -2.89 3.03
CA ALA A 74 6.38 -2.65 1.74
C ALA A 74 7.38 -2.07 0.73
N LEU A 75 8.21 -1.13 1.15
CA LEU A 75 9.24 -0.55 0.29
C LEU A 75 10.32 -1.55 -0.08
N ALA A 76 10.68 -2.45 0.84
CA ALA A 76 11.63 -3.53 0.56
C ALA A 76 11.08 -4.51 -0.48
N VAL A 77 9.81 -4.89 -0.35
CA VAL A 77 9.14 -5.77 -1.33
C VAL A 77 9.03 -5.07 -2.68
N LEU A 78 8.64 -3.80 -2.70
CA LEU A 78 8.54 -3.03 -3.93
C LEU A 78 9.90 -2.94 -4.64
N SER A 79 10.98 -2.75 -3.89
CA SER A 79 12.34 -2.74 -4.44
C SER A 79 12.68 -4.07 -5.12
N LYS A 80 12.30 -5.19 -4.50
CA LYS A 80 12.48 -6.51 -5.12
C LYS A 80 11.68 -6.64 -6.42
N TRP A 81 10.45 -6.13 -6.43
CA TRP A 81 9.61 -6.16 -7.63
C TRP A 81 10.21 -5.33 -8.77
N GLU A 82 10.81 -4.19 -8.44
CA GLU A 82 11.47 -3.33 -9.42
C GLU A 82 12.73 -3.98 -10.03
N GLN A 83 13.35 -4.91 -9.32
CA GLN A 83 14.49 -5.67 -9.81
C GLN A 83 14.07 -6.84 -10.71
N ASP A 84 12.82 -7.29 -10.63
CA ASP A 84 12.28 -8.37 -11.47
C ASP A 84 11.77 -7.76 -12.78
N PRO A 85 12.30 -8.15 -13.96
CA PRO A 85 11.90 -7.56 -15.24
C PRO A 85 10.40 -7.65 -15.51
N ARG A 86 9.75 -8.74 -15.12
CA ARG A 86 8.31 -8.93 -15.32
C ARG A 86 7.50 -8.00 -14.43
N LYS A 87 7.86 -7.93 -13.15
CA LYS A 87 7.21 -7.05 -12.18
C LYS A 87 7.46 -5.58 -12.51
N ARG A 88 8.68 -5.25 -12.95
CA ARG A 88 9.02 -3.89 -13.35
C ARG A 88 8.14 -3.42 -14.51
N ALA A 89 7.96 -4.25 -15.54
CA ALA A 89 7.13 -3.91 -16.67
C ALA A 89 5.68 -3.65 -16.27
N GLU A 90 5.14 -4.47 -15.37
CA GLU A 90 3.80 -4.29 -14.83
C GLU A 90 3.67 -3.01 -14.02
N LEU A 91 4.66 -2.70 -13.18
CA LEU A 91 4.68 -1.47 -12.38
C LEU A 91 4.74 -0.23 -13.28
N GLU A 92 5.57 -0.25 -14.32
CA GLU A 92 5.68 0.85 -15.28
C GLU A 92 4.35 1.07 -16.01
N ARG A 93 3.68 0.00 -16.42
CA ARG A 93 2.38 0.06 -17.06
C ARG A 93 1.34 0.70 -16.15
N ARG A 94 1.30 0.32 -14.88
CA ARG A 94 0.39 0.91 -13.90
C ARG A 94 0.65 2.39 -13.69
N ARG A 95 1.93 2.78 -13.64
CA ARG A 95 2.34 4.19 -13.51
C ARG A 95 1.92 5.00 -14.72
N GLU A 96 2.05 4.45 -15.91
CA GLU A 96 1.61 5.09 -17.16
C GLU A 96 0.10 5.27 -17.18
N LEU A 97 -0.66 4.25 -16.83
CA LEU A 97 -2.13 4.33 -16.77
C LEU A 97 -2.58 5.38 -15.75
N ALA A 98 -1.95 5.43 -14.59
CA ALA A 98 -2.28 6.42 -13.57
C ALA A 98 -1.94 7.82 -14.04
N ARG A 99 -0.82 7.99 -14.77
CA ARG A 99 -0.41 9.27 -15.34
C ARG A 99 -1.39 9.72 -16.43
N ASP A 100 -1.76 8.83 -17.33
CA ASP A 100 -2.72 9.12 -18.41
C ASP A 100 -4.07 9.52 -17.84
N GLU A 101 -4.54 8.82 -16.80
CA GLU A 101 -5.79 9.16 -16.14
C GLU A 101 -5.72 10.55 -15.48
N ARG A 102 -4.61 10.87 -14.83
CA ARG A 102 -4.38 12.17 -14.21
C ARG A 102 -4.36 13.27 -15.26
N ASP A 103 -3.64 13.08 -16.37
CA ASP A 103 -3.54 14.05 -17.46
C ASP A 103 -4.91 14.27 -18.09
N ARG A 104 -5.70 13.21 -18.26
CA ARG A 104 -7.07 13.30 -18.78
C ARG A 104 -7.95 14.14 -17.87
N ARG A 105 -7.87 13.94 -16.54
CA ARG A 105 -8.63 14.73 -15.57
C ARG A 105 -8.23 16.20 -15.61
N ILE A 106 -6.94 16.49 -15.70
CA ILE A 106 -6.42 17.85 -15.78
C ILE A 106 -6.93 18.51 -17.08
N GLY A 107 -6.91 17.79 -18.19
CA GLY A 107 -7.43 18.28 -19.45
C GLY A 107 -8.91 18.63 -19.39
N LEU A 108 -9.73 17.80 -18.75
CA LEU A 108 -11.15 18.03 -18.58
C LEU A 108 -11.43 19.28 -17.74
N ILE A 109 -10.67 19.48 -16.65
CA ILE A 109 -10.78 20.64 -15.78
C ILE A 109 -10.41 21.92 -16.55
N ALA A 110 -9.31 21.90 -17.28
CA ALA A 110 -8.86 23.04 -18.09
C ALA A 110 -9.89 23.42 -19.15
N ASN A 111 -10.49 22.43 -19.83
CA ASN A 111 -11.54 22.67 -20.83
C ASN A 111 -12.80 23.23 -20.19
N GLY A 112 -13.16 22.79 -18.98
CA GLY A 112 -14.28 23.30 -18.22
C GLY A 112 -14.08 24.76 -17.84
N GLU A 113 -12.91 25.12 -17.39
CA GLU A 113 -12.55 26.50 -17.04
C GLU A 113 -12.61 27.43 -18.26
N ARG A 114 -12.13 26.98 -19.41
CA ARG A 114 -12.22 27.75 -20.65
C ARG A 114 -13.67 28.05 -21.03
N ARG A 115 -14.55 27.08 -20.92
CA ARG A 115 -15.98 27.28 -21.20
C ARG A 115 -16.62 28.26 -20.23
N ALA A 116 -16.22 28.26 -18.99
CA ALA A 116 -16.74 29.17 -17.98
C ALA A 116 -16.29 30.61 -18.22
N LEU A 117 -15.15 30.83 -18.86
CA LEU A 117 -14.59 32.14 -19.14
C LEU A 117 -15.06 32.73 -20.48
N GLU A 118 -15.62 31.91 -21.36
CA GLU A 118 -16.23 32.35 -22.60
C GLU A 118 -17.67 32.80 -22.39
#